data_828ec2c6d9db64dac8a98d3865232710
#
_entry.id   828ec2c6d9db64dac8a98d3865232710
#
_cell.length_a   1.000
_cell.length_b   1.000
_cell.length_c   1.000
_cell.angle_alpha   90.00
_cell.angle_beta   90.00
_cell.angle_gamma   90.00
#
_symmetry.space_group_name_H-M   'P 1'
#
loop_
_entity.id
_entity.type
_entity.pdbx_description
1 polymer ?
#
loop_
_entity_poly.entity_id
_entity_poly.type
_entity_poly.pdbx_seq_one_letter_code
_entity_poly.pdbx_strand_id
1 'polypeptide(L)'
;NKQHVGTFGDLGTFSFFPGKNLGAYGDAGGIITNNKKYAEKCLRLRNHGSINKYDHTMIGKNSRLDTIQSAILDIKLKDYKKEVLKKRNQLAQIYLEKLKNIKGLYLFQKKSYAVNSYHQFVVRTLKRDQLKKYLDDKKIQTMIHYPYMLSDLKIFKNQKGHKNLTNAKELGNKILSLPISQDHTKKEILYIVKNIKNFFSVNKK
;
A
#
# COMPACT_ATOMS: atom_id res chain seq x y z
N ASN A 1 11.44 -14.99 11.28
CA ASN A 1 11.09 -15.90 10.19
C ASN A 1 11.37 -15.21 8.85
N LYS A 2 12.11 -15.88 7.94
CA LYS A 2 12.45 -15.35 6.61
C LYS A 2 11.33 -15.56 5.56
N GLN A 3 10.08 -15.68 6.00
CA GLN A 3 8.94 -15.95 5.13
C GLN A 3 8.39 -14.65 4.56
N HIS A 4 8.15 -14.61 3.26
CA HIS A 4 7.58 -13.46 2.57
C HIS A 4 6.08 -13.33 2.87
N VAL A 5 5.59 -12.12 3.11
CA VAL A 5 4.15 -11.87 3.17
C VAL A 5 3.51 -12.28 1.83
N GLY A 6 2.30 -12.81 1.85
CA GLY A 6 1.67 -13.41 0.67
C GLY A 6 1.94 -14.91 0.48
N THR A 7 2.82 -15.53 1.32
CA THR A 7 3.10 -16.99 1.28
C THR A 7 2.55 -17.75 2.49
N PHE A 8 1.76 -17.09 3.34
CA PHE A 8 1.17 -17.72 4.54
C PHE A 8 -0.13 -18.47 4.26
N GLY A 9 -0.89 -18.04 3.27
CA GLY A 9 -2.15 -18.67 2.86
C GLY A 9 -1.99 -19.53 1.62
N ASP A 10 -3.10 -20.07 1.15
CA ASP A 10 -3.14 -20.92 -0.06
C ASP A 10 -2.77 -20.16 -1.33
N LEU A 11 -3.14 -18.89 -1.39
CA LEU A 11 -2.89 -17.98 -2.51
C LEU A 11 -2.38 -16.64 -1.99
N GLY A 12 -1.33 -16.12 -2.60
CA GLY A 12 -0.88 -14.74 -2.42
C GLY A 12 -1.21 -13.90 -3.64
N THR A 13 -1.81 -12.72 -3.44
CA THR A 13 -2.16 -11.80 -4.53
C THR A 13 -1.36 -10.52 -4.43
N PHE A 14 -0.88 -10.04 -5.57
CA PHE A 14 -0.07 -8.82 -5.67
C PHE A 14 -0.67 -7.87 -6.69
N SER A 15 -0.65 -6.59 -6.36
CA SER A 15 -1.00 -5.53 -7.29
C SER A 15 0.28 -4.92 -7.86
N PHE A 16 0.31 -4.78 -9.18
CA PHE A 16 1.33 -4.04 -9.91
C PHE A 16 0.73 -2.80 -10.61
N PHE A 17 -0.38 -2.28 -10.06
CA PHE A 17 -0.96 -1.01 -10.51
C PHE A 17 0.13 0.09 -10.53
N PRO A 18 0.10 1.08 -11.45
CA PRO A 18 1.18 2.04 -11.64
C PRO A 18 1.67 2.75 -10.38
N GLY A 19 0.78 3.04 -9.42
CA GLY A 19 1.12 3.67 -8.14
C GLY A 19 1.79 2.75 -7.11
N LYS A 20 1.99 1.45 -7.40
CA LYS A 20 2.66 0.53 -6.48
C LYS A 20 4.19 0.69 -6.53
N ASN A 21 4.87 0.26 -5.47
CA ASN A 21 6.34 0.31 -5.43
C ASN A 21 6.99 -0.40 -6.62
N LEU A 22 6.41 -1.52 -7.03
CA LEU A 22 6.70 -2.21 -8.28
C LEU A 22 5.46 -2.09 -9.15
N GLY A 23 5.35 -0.99 -9.88
CA GLY A 23 4.20 -0.66 -10.72
C GLY A 23 4.49 -0.84 -12.21
N ALA A 24 3.57 -1.46 -12.93
CA ALA A 24 3.51 -1.45 -14.39
C ALA A 24 3.10 -0.06 -14.91
N TYR A 25 2.92 0.11 -16.20
CA TYR A 25 2.39 1.34 -16.83
C TYR A 25 0.90 1.23 -17.19
N GLY A 26 0.22 0.23 -16.64
CA GLY A 26 -1.20 -0.03 -16.75
C GLY A 26 -1.66 -1.00 -15.66
N ASP A 27 -2.88 -1.51 -15.77
CA ASP A 27 -3.38 -2.49 -14.83
C ASP A 27 -2.58 -3.79 -14.91
N ALA A 28 -2.12 -4.25 -13.75
CA ALA A 28 -1.33 -5.46 -13.64
C ALA A 28 -1.44 -6.06 -12.23
N GLY A 29 -1.32 -7.37 -12.15
CA GLY A 29 -1.33 -8.12 -10.90
C GLY A 29 -0.72 -9.51 -11.06
N GLY A 30 -0.49 -10.17 -9.93
CA GLY A 30 0.05 -11.51 -9.91
C GLY A 30 -0.56 -12.33 -8.78
N ILE A 31 -0.61 -13.64 -9.00
CA ILE A 31 -1.01 -14.63 -8.00
C ILE A 31 0.14 -15.62 -7.84
N ILE A 32 0.48 -15.94 -6.60
CA ILE A 32 1.43 -17.00 -6.26
C ILE A 32 0.75 -18.07 -5.41
N THR A 33 1.15 -19.31 -5.60
CA THR A 33 0.71 -20.45 -4.80
C THR A 33 1.71 -21.61 -4.91
N ASN A 34 1.83 -22.41 -3.86
CA ASN A 34 2.54 -23.68 -3.87
C ASN A 34 1.62 -24.87 -4.24
N ASN A 35 0.32 -24.62 -4.38
CA ASN A 35 -0.65 -25.65 -4.71
C ASN A 35 -0.86 -25.73 -6.23
N LYS A 36 -0.42 -26.82 -6.84
CA LYS A 36 -0.53 -27.06 -8.28
C LYS A 36 -1.96 -26.97 -8.81
N LYS A 37 -2.95 -27.52 -8.08
CA LYS A 37 -4.36 -27.45 -8.46
C LYS A 37 -4.88 -26.02 -8.52
N TYR A 38 -4.47 -25.18 -7.56
CA TYR A 38 -4.84 -23.76 -7.57
C TYR A 38 -4.14 -23.01 -8.69
N ALA A 39 -2.87 -23.29 -8.97
CA ALA A 39 -2.15 -22.68 -10.09
C ALA A 39 -2.83 -22.98 -11.42
N GLU A 40 -3.15 -24.26 -11.70
CA GLU A 40 -3.87 -24.68 -12.90
C GLU A 40 -5.24 -24.02 -13.03
N LYS A 41 -6.00 -23.96 -11.93
CA LYS A 41 -7.32 -23.28 -11.92
C LYS A 41 -7.18 -21.78 -12.21
N CYS A 42 -6.20 -21.09 -11.64
CA CYS A 42 -5.94 -19.68 -11.92
C CYS A 42 -5.54 -19.45 -13.38
N LEU A 43 -4.71 -20.33 -13.95
CA LEU A 43 -4.32 -20.26 -15.36
C LEU A 43 -5.55 -20.41 -16.30
N ARG A 44 -6.46 -21.32 -16.00
CA ARG A 44 -7.72 -21.47 -16.76
C ARG A 44 -8.61 -20.23 -16.59
N LEU A 45 -8.87 -19.82 -15.34
CA LEU A 45 -9.75 -18.69 -15.05
C LEU A 45 -9.32 -17.40 -15.75
N ARG A 46 -8.01 -17.10 -15.76
CA ARG A 46 -7.49 -15.89 -16.42
C ARG A 46 -7.53 -15.91 -17.94
N ASN A 47 -7.72 -17.10 -18.54
CA ASN A 47 -7.69 -17.32 -19.97
C ASN A 47 -9.00 -17.95 -20.49
N HIS A 48 -10.14 -17.28 -20.24
CA HIS A 48 -11.46 -17.67 -20.69
C HIS A 48 -11.93 -19.08 -20.24
N GLY A 49 -11.34 -19.61 -19.16
CA GLY A 49 -11.67 -20.96 -18.66
C GLY A 49 -10.93 -22.11 -19.36
N SER A 50 -9.88 -21.78 -20.14
CA SER A 50 -9.15 -22.73 -20.98
C SER A 50 -7.65 -22.69 -20.73
N ILE A 51 -6.97 -23.82 -20.89
CA ILE A 51 -5.51 -23.91 -21.01
C ILE A 51 -5.11 -23.87 -22.50
N ASN A 52 -5.82 -24.65 -23.31
CA ASN A 52 -5.62 -24.73 -24.76
C ASN A 52 -6.56 -23.77 -25.47
N LYS A 53 -6.21 -23.30 -26.67
CA LYS A 53 -6.90 -22.23 -27.39
C LYS A 53 -8.43 -22.37 -27.54
N TYR A 54 -8.94 -23.57 -27.63
CA TYR A 54 -10.37 -23.84 -27.89
C TYR A 54 -11.03 -24.81 -26.88
N ASP A 55 -10.30 -25.25 -25.86
CA ASP A 55 -10.80 -26.20 -24.86
C ASP A 55 -11.21 -25.46 -23.58
N HIS A 56 -12.44 -24.99 -23.55
CA HIS A 56 -13.03 -24.24 -22.43
C HIS A 56 -13.73 -25.18 -21.47
N THR A 57 -13.13 -25.46 -20.33
CA THR A 57 -13.65 -26.41 -19.34
C THR A 57 -14.36 -25.75 -18.16
N MET A 58 -14.31 -24.42 -18.10
CA MET A 58 -14.97 -23.61 -17.04
C MET A 58 -15.23 -22.20 -17.52
N ILE A 59 -16.12 -21.47 -16.83
CA ILE A 59 -16.32 -20.03 -17.03
C ILE A 59 -15.06 -19.30 -16.54
N GLY A 60 -14.49 -18.45 -17.37
CA GLY A 60 -13.32 -17.65 -17.06
C GLY A 60 -13.42 -16.21 -17.58
N LYS A 61 -12.34 -15.46 -17.47
CA LYS A 61 -12.23 -14.07 -17.93
C LYS A 61 -10.98 -13.90 -18.77
N ASN A 62 -10.92 -12.84 -19.56
CA ASN A 62 -9.65 -12.33 -20.03
C ASN A 62 -9.01 -11.52 -18.91
N SER A 63 -8.02 -12.10 -18.24
CA SER A 63 -7.27 -11.45 -17.15
C SER A 63 -5.79 -11.83 -17.25
N ARG A 64 -5.25 -11.65 -18.45
CA ARG A 64 -3.84 -11.91 -18.78
C ARG A 64 -3.06 -10.62 -18.59
N LEU A 65 -1.83 -10.72 -18.09
CA LEU A 65 -0.90 -9.61 -18.08
C LEU A 65 -0.38 -9.39 -19.51
N ASP A 66 -0.54 -8.18 -20.03
CA ASP A 66 0.01 -7.81 -21.34
C ASP A 66 1.54 -7.93 -21.34
N THR A 67 2.10 -8.43 -22.45
CA THR A 67 3.54 -8.68 -22.58
C THR A 67 4.36 -7.40 -22.37
N ILE A 68 3.85 -6.24 -22.83
CA ILE A 68 4.51 -4.96 -22.64
C ILE A 68 4.59 -4.57 -21.14
N GLN A 69 3.53 -4.81 -20.37
CA GLN A 69 3.52 -4.56 -18.92
C GLN A 69 4.47 -5.52 -18.19
N SER A 70 4.52 -6.76 -18.61
CA SER A 70 5.43 -7.77 -18.10
C SER A 70 6.90 -7.40 -18.35
N ALA A 71 7.24 -6.90 -19.53
CA ALA A 71 8.59 -6.42 -19.85
C ALA A 71 9.01 -5.22 -18.99
N ILE A 72 8.09 -4.26 -18.77
CA ILE A 72 8.32 -3.11 -17.88
C ILE A 72 8.58 -3.58 -16.45
N LEU A 73 7.78 -4.51 -15.94
CA LEU A 73 7.95 -5.07 -14.60
C LEU A 73 9.27 -5.82 -14.44
N ASP A 74 9.70 -6.58 -15.45
CA ASP A 74 10.98 -7.30 -15.43
C ASP A 74 12.17 -6.35 -15.29
N ILE A 75 12.16 -5.25 -16.05
CA ILE A 75 13.19 -4.20 -15.93
C ILE A 75 13.19 -3.59 -14.53
N LYS A 76 12.04 -3.17 -14.02
CA LYS A 76 11.92 -2.53 -12.70
C LYS A 76 12.26 -3.47 -11.54
N LEU A 77 12.00 -4.77 -11.69
CA LEU A 77 12.25 -5.76 -10.65
C LEU A 77 13.74 -5.95 -10.36
N LYS A 78 14.59 -5.80 -11.38
CA LYS A 78 16.06 -5.96 -11.25
C LYS A 78 16.64 -5.04 -10.19
N ASP A 79 16.17 -3.80 -10.14
CA ASP A 79 16.67 -2.77 -9.21
C ASP A 79 15.78 -2.56 -7.99
N TYR A 80 14.63 -3.26 -7.94
CA TYR A 80 13.64 -3.04 -6.89
C TYR A 80 14.21 -3.14 -5.48
N LYS A 81 14.95 -4.21 -5.18
CA LYS A 81 15.50 -4.44 -3.84
C LYS A 81 16.65 -3.49 -3.52
N LYS A 82 17.52 -3.24 -4.48
CA LYS A 82 18.74 -2.45 -4.31
C LYS A 82 18.44 -0.94 -4.24
N GLU A 83 17.56 -0.47 -5.11
CA GLU A 83 17.27 0.95 -5.27
C GLU A 83 15.95 1.35 -4.58
N VAL A 84 14.82 0.82 -5.04
CA VAL A 84 13.49 1.26 -4.60
C VAL A 84 13.26 0.99 -3.12
N LEU A 85 13.44 -0.26 -2.68
CA LEU A 85 13.19 -0.65 -1.29
C LEU A 85 14.17 0.02 -0.33
N LYS A 86 15.44 0.08 -0.68
CA LYS A 86 16.49 0.75 0.11
C LYS A 86 16.19 2.24 0.28
N LYS A 87 15.90 2.93 -0.82
CA LYS A 87 15.61 4.37 -0.80
C LYS A 87 14.38 4.71 0.03
N ARG A 88 13.27 3.97 -0.16
CA ARG A 88 12.04 4.15 0.64
C ARG A 88 12.30 3.93 2.14
N ASN A 89 13.07 2.93 2.51
CA ASN A 89 13.45 2.69 3.91
C ASN A 89 14.29 3.84 4.48
N GLN A 90 15.25 4.37 3.73
CA GLN A 90 16.05 5.54 4.15
C GLN A 90 15.18 6.77 4.40
N LEU A 91 14.24 7.07 3.50
CA LEU A 91 13.32 8.20 3.63
C LEU A 91 12.33 8.00 4.79
N ALA A 92 11.80 6.79 4.95
CA ALA A 92 10.93 6.45 6.07
C ALA A 92 11.63 6.60 7.43
N GLN A 93 12.92 6.26 7.49
CA GLN A 93 13.72 6.42 8.71
C GLN A 93 13.80 7.90 9.14
N ILE A 94 13.90 8.83 8.20
CA ILE A 94 13.86 10.27 8.51
C ILE A 94 12.54 10.66 9.17
N TYR A 95 11.41 10.19 8.64
CA TYR A 95 10.11 10.42 9.27
C TYR A 95 10.04 9.83 10.68
N LEU A 96 10.45 8.57 10.83
CA LEU A 96 10.42 7.87 12.11
C LEU A 96 11.25 8.61 13.18
N GLU A 97 12.45 9.06 12.83
CA GLU A 97 13.34 9.77 13.75
C GLU A 97 12.87 11.20 14.08
N LYS A 98 12.44 11.92 13.06
CA LYS A 98 12.15 13.35 13.21
C LYS A 98 10.74 13.65 13.70
N LEU A 99 9.78 12.72 13.52
CA LEU A 99 8.40 12.88 13.96
C LEU A 99 8.10 12.14 15.27
N LYS A 100 9.01 11.30 15.77
CA LYS A 100 8.85 10.68 17.09
C LYS A 100 8.68 11.78 18.15
N ASN A 101 7.91 11.49 19.17
CA ASN A 101 7.68 12.37 20.33
C ASN A 101 6.90 13.67 20.04
N ILE A 102 6.26 13.82 18.89
CA ILE A 102 5.31 14.91 18.66
C ILE A 102 4.01 14.57 19.36
N LYS A 103 3.63 15.37 20.39
CA LYS A 103 2.37 15.18 21.12
C LYS A 103 1.17 15.30 20.16
N GLY A 104 0.31 14.28 20.14
CA GLY A 104 -0.86 14.23 19.27
C GLY A 104 -0.62 13.67 17.85
N LEU A 105 0.62 13.29 17.54
CA LEU A 105 0.98 12.55 16.31
C LEU A 105 1.53 11.17 16.68
N TYR A 106 0.96 10.13 16.11
CA TYR A 106 1.35 8.74 16.41
C TYR A 106 1.88 8.07 15.13
N LEU A 107 3.03 7.43 15.26
CA LEU A 107 3.66 6.66 14.21
C LEU A 107 3.39 5.17 14.42
N PHE A 108 3.22 4.43 13.32
CA PHE A 108 3.13 2.98 13.40
C PHE A 108 4.52 2.39 13.64
N GLN A 109 4.64 1.57 14.69
CA GLN A 109 5.90 0.96 15.04
C GLN A 109 6.26 -0.16 14.08
N LYS A 110 7.50 -0.13 13.58
CA LYS A 110 8.09 -1.25 12.86
C LYS A 110 8.40 -2.37 13.85
N LYS A 111 7.95 -3.59 13.54
CA LYS A 111 8.35 -4.77 14.30
C LYS A 111 9.77 -5.19 13.89
N SER A 112 10.59 -5.60 14.86
CA SER A 112 12.00 -5.99 14.64
C SER A 112 12.16 -7.14 13.65
N TYR A 113 11.19 -8.05 13.61
CA TYR A 113 11.17 -9.22 12.72
C TYR A 113 10.64 -8.94 11.31
N ALA A 114 10.19 -7.69 11.02
CA ALA A 114 9.54 -7.36 9.76
C ALA A 114 10.37 -6.38 8.92
N VAL A 115 10.44 -6.63 7.62
CA VAL A 115 10.96 -5.68 6.62
C VAL A 115 9.78 -4.98 5.99
N ASN A 116 9.70 -3.67 6.14
CA ASN A 116 8.61 -2.86 5.60
C ASN A 116 8.99 -2.31 4.22
N SER A 117 8.08 -2.39 3.26
CA SER A 117 8.25 -1.82 1.92
C SER A 117 7.95 -0.33 1.82
N TYR A 118 7.32 0.23 2.85
CA TYR A 118 6.86 1.63 2.88
C TYR A 118 6.19 2.08 1.57
N HIS A 119 5.25 1.27 1.10
CA HIS A 119 4.35 1.69 0.02
C HIS A 119 3.63 2.98 0.41
N GLN A 120 3.22 3.06 1.65
CA GLN A 120 2.63 4.24 2.28
C GLN A 120 3.36 4.51 3.60
N PHE A 121 3.55 5.79 3.95
CA PHE A 121 3.97 6.19 5.27
C PHE A 121 2.78 6.81 6.00
N VAL A 122 2.13 6.02 6.85
CA VAL A 122 0.90 6.40 7.52
C VAL A 122 1.21 6.95 8.91
N VAL A 123 0.58 8.06 9.26
CA VAL A 123 0.56 8.63 10.60
C VAL A 123 -0.86 8.66 11.14
N ARG A 124 -1.03 8.74 12.45
CA ARG A 124 -2.33 8.85 13.11
C ARG A 124 -2.39 10.11 13.97
N THR A 125 -3.48 10.87 13.87
CA THR A 125 -3.75 12.04 14.72
C THR A 125 -5.25 12.31 14.79
N LEU A 126 -5.72 12.86 15.92
CA LEU A 126 -7.09 13.37 16.06
C LEU A 126 -7.34 14.63 15.22
N LYS A 127 -6.28 15.35 14.86
CA LYS A 127 -6.34 16.56 14.02
C LYS A 127 -6.09 16.24 12.54
N ARG A 128 -6.51 15.04 12.05
CA ARG A 128 -6.20 14.53 10.71
C ARG A 128 -6.61 15.50 9.60
N ASP A 129 -7.85 15.99 9.61
CA ASP A 129 -8.36 16.84 8.55
C ASP A 129 -7.75 18.25 8.58
N GLN A 130 -7.50 18.77 9.79
CA GLN A 130 -6.79 20.02 9.98
C GLN A 130 -5.34 19.94 9.50
N LEU A 131 -4.64 18.86 9.83
CA LEU A 131 -3.28 18.60 9.36
C LEU A 131 -3.25 18.46 7.83
N LYS A 132 -4.20 17.72 7.26
CA LYS A 132 -4.31 17.56 5.81
C LYS A 132 -4.47 18.91 5.12
N LYS A 133 -5.42 19.73 5.57
CA LYS A 133 -5.64 21.08 5.01
C LYS A 133 -4.39 21.95 5.12
N TYR A 134 -3.76 21.97 6.31
CA TYR A 134 -2.52 22.73 6.52
C TYR A 134 -1.39 22.31 5.57
N LEU A 135 -1.23 21.02 5.34
CA LEU A 135 -0.21 20.50 4.42
C LEU A 135 -0.55 20.80 2.96
N ASP A 136 -1.82 20.72 2.58
CA ASP A 136 -2.27 21.10 1.23
C ASP A 136 -1.98 22.61 0.95
N ASP A 137 -2.20 23.50 1.93
CA ASP A 137 -1.86 24.94 1.84
C ASP A 137 -0.34 25.16 1.67
N LYS A 138 0.49 24.23 2.16
CA LYS A 138 1.96 24.20 1.96
C LYS A 138 2.40 23.46 0.70
N LYS A 139 1.46 23.10 -0.19
CA LYS A 139 1.70 22.32 -1.42
C LYS A 139 2.29 20.94 -1.16
N ILE A 140 1.98 20.36 0.01
CA ILE A 140 2.34 19.00 0.40
C ILE A 140 1.11 18.12 0.22
N GLN A 141 1.08 17.34 -0.85
CA GLN A 141 -0.02 16.45 -1.15
C GLN A 141 -0.02 15.25 -0.20
N THR A 142 -1.16 15.03 0.47
CA THR A 142 -1.37 13.89 1.37
C THR A 142 -2.63 13.14 0.97
N MET A 143 -2.73 11.87 1.35
CA MET A 143 -3.88 11.02 1.00
C MET A 143 -4.41 10.27 2.22
N ILE A 144 -5.69 9.90 2.15
CA ILE A 144 -6.34 9.04 3.14
C ILE A 144 -6.56 7.67 2.50
N HIS A 145 -5.90 6.64 3.02
CA HIS A 145 -6.05 5.27 2.54
C HIS A 145 -6.69 4.39 3.63
N TYR A 146 -8.04 4.30 3.70
CA TYR A 146 -9.00 4.86 2.75
C TYR A 146 -10.06 5.67 3.49
N PRO A 147 -10.81 6.57 2.83
CA PRO A 147 -11.80 7.44 3.48
C PRO A 147 -13.03 6.66 3.99
N TYR A 148 -13.31 5.52 3.39
CA TYR A 148 -14.38 4.60 3.81
C TYR A 148 -13.80 3.26 4.20
N MET A 149 -14.34 2.66 5.26
CA MET A 149 -14.01 1.29 5.61
C MET A 149 -14.77 0.32 4.71
N LEU A 150 -14.18 -0.83 4.42
CA LEU A 150 -14.83 -1.86 3.62
C LEU A 150 -16.19 -2.26 4.19
N SER A 151 -16.29 -2.36 5.52
CA SER A 151 -17.54 -2.67 6.21
C SER A 151 -18.66 -1.63 6.02
N ASP A 152 -18.29 -0.38 5.71
CA ASP A 152 -19.24 0.72 5.57
C ASP A 152 -19.71 0.90 4.11
N LEU A 153 -19.11 0.17 3.17
CA LEU A 153 -19.52 0.17 1.78
C LEU A 153 -20.89 -0.50 1.62
N LYS A 154 -21.76 0.11 0.81
CA LYS A 154 -23.15 -0.39 0.59
C LYS A 154 -23.21 -1.86 0.16
N ILE A 155 -22.23 -2.31 -0.65
CA ILE A 155 -22.15 -3.69 -1.16
C ILE A 155 -21.88 -4.73 -0.06
N PHE A 156 -21.36 -4.32 1.10
CA PHE A 156 -21.03 -5.21 2.21
C PHE A 156 -22.00 -5.10 3.40
N LYS A 157 -22.99 -4.20 3.36
CA LYS A 157 -23.93 -3.95 4.45
C LYS A 157 -24.62 -5.20 5.01
N ASN A 158 -24.90 -6.17 4.15
CA ASN A 158 -25.67 -7.39 4.49
C ASN A 158 -24.76 -8.61 4.75
N GLN A 159 -23.43 -8.45 4.73
CA GLN A 159 -22.53 -9.56 5.00
C GLN A 159 -22.42 -9.82 6.51
N LYS A 160 -22.52 -11.09 6.89
CA LYS A 160 -22.30 -11.54 8.28
C LYS A 160 -20.83 -11.33 8.66
N GLY A 161 -20.55 -10.91 9.89
CA GLY A 161 -19.18 -10.79 10.40
C GLY A 161 -18.66 -9.38 10.63
N HIS A 162 -19.43 -8.33 10.32
CA HIS A 162 -19.04 -6.92 10.53
C HIS A 162 -19.26 -6.39 11.96
N LYS A 163 -19.72 -7.24 12.87
CA LYS A 163 -19.92 -6.87 14.27
C LYS A 163 -18.53 -6.75 14.93
N ASN A 164 -18.20 -5.61 15.49
CA ASN A 164 -17.00 -5.33 16.30
C ASN A 164 -15.68 -4.97 15.55
N LEU A 165 -15.76 -4.19 14.47
CA LEU A 165 -14.58 -3.57 13.84
C LEU A 165 -14.20 -2.22 14.49
N THR A 166 -14.31 -2.12 15.83
CA THR A 166 -14.09 -0.88 16.60
C THR A 166 -12.72 -0.25 16.31
N ASN A 167 -11.65 -1.03 16.34
CA ASN A 167 -10.30 -0.54 16.08
C ASN A 167 -10.15 0.03 14.66
N ALA A 168 -10.73 -0.63 13.66
CA ALA A 168 -10.67 -0.15 12.29
C ALA A 168 -11.50 1.14 12.12
N LYS A 169 -12.70 1.20 12.72
CA LYS A 169 -13.56 2.40 12.74
C LYS A 169 -12.86 3.59 13.41
N GLU A 170 -12.22 3.33 14.53
CA GLU A 170 -11.45 4.34 15.25
C GLU A 170 -10.27 4.87 14.44
N LEU A 171 -9.56 4.00 13.72
CA LEU A 171 -8.44 4.39 12.88
C LEU A 171 -8.85 5.13 11.60
N GLY A 172 -9.97 4.79 10.99
CA GLY A 172 -10.41 5.35 9.69
C GLY A 172 -10.45 6.87 9.65
N ASN A 173 -10.86 7.50 10.78
CA ASN A 173 -10.94 8.95 10.89
C ASN A 173 -9.65 9.64 11.36
N LYS A 174 -8.60 8.87 11.67
CA LYS A 174 -7.38 9.39 12.30
C LYS A 174 -6.13 9.23 11.44
N ILE A 175 -6.17 8.41 10.39
CA ILE A 175 -5.00 8.09 9.56
C ILE A 175 -4.80 9.07 8.42
N LEU A 176 -3.53 9.38 8.12
CA LEU A 176 -3.10 10.21 6.99
C LEU A 176 -1.81 9.62 6.42
N SER A 177 -1.78 9.43 5.10
CA SER A 177 -0.59 8.99 4.39
C SER A 177 0.24 10.19 3.95
N LEU A 178 1.48 10.25 4.43
CA LEU A 178 2.47 11.26 4.04
C LEU A 178 3.16 10.86 2.73
N PRO A 179 3.65 11.83 1.95
CA PRO A 179 4.38 11.56 0.71
C PRO A 179 5.60 10.67 0.96
N ILE A 180 5.71 9.58 0.21
CA ILE A 180 6.88 8.72 0.20
C ILE A 180 6.97 7.99 -1.14
N SER A 181 8.08 8.18 -1.83
CA SER A 181 8.46 7.42 -3.03
C SER A 181 9.98 7.35 -3.13
N GLN A 182 10.50 6.48 -3.96
CA GLN A 182 11.94 6.43 -4.24
C GLN A 182 12.44 7.68 -4.95
N ASP A 183 11.54 8.46 -5.56
CA ASP A 183 11.88 9.67 -6.33
C ASP A 183 12.03 10.90 -5.44
N HIS A 184 11.52 10.84 -4.20
CA HIS A 184 11.70 11.93 -3.25
C HIS A 184 13.15 12.09 -2.80
N THR A 185 13.54 13.34 -2.61
CA THR A 185 14.82 13.72 -2.01
C THR A 185 14.72 13.79 -0.48
N LYS A 186 15.85 13.69 0.20
CA LYS A 186 15.93 13.94 1.64
C LYS A 186 15.46 15.36 1.99
N LYS A 187 15.73 16.37 1.14
CA LYS A 187 15.33 17.76 1.35
C LYS A 187 13.81 17.92 1.37
N GLU A 188 13.09 17.26 0.46
CA GLU A 188 11.63 17.27 0.42
C GLU A 188 11.04 16.62 1.67
N ILE A 189 11.55 15.46 2.08
CA ILE A 189 11.08 14.81 3.32
C ILE A 189 11.32 15.70 4.54
N LEU A 190 12.46 16.38 4.63
CA LEU A 190 12.75 17.32 5.72
C LEU A 190 11.84 18.56 5.69
N TYR A 191 11.45 19.04 4.51
CA TYR A 191 10.47 20.10 4.35
C TYR A 191 9.11 19.68 4.89
N ILE A 192 8.65 18.46 4.56
CA ILE A 192 7.39 17.89 5.09
C ILE A 192 7.47 17.78 6.63
N VAL A 193 8.56 17.23 7.15
CA VAL A 193 8.80 17.11 8.59
C VAL A 193 8.72 18.47 9.30
N LYS A 194 9.36 19.50 8.73
CA LYS A 194 9.36 20.87 9.28
C LYS A 194 7.92 21.40 9.39
N ASN A 195 7.12 21.25 8.33
CA ASN A 195 5.73 21.73 8.32
C ASN A 195 4.85 20.96 9.31
N ILE A 196 5.01 19.66 9.44
CA ILE A 196 4.29 18.87 10.45
C ILE A 196 4.64 19.36 11.88
N LYS A 197 5.92 19.57 12.17
CA LYS A 197 6.36 20.10 13.47
C LYS A 197 5.75 21.46 13.76
N ASN A 198 5.76 22.37 12.78
CA ASN A 198 5.16 23.70 12.92
C ASN A 198 3.66 23.62 13.22
N PHE A 199 2.92 22.74 12.50
CA PHE A 199 1.50 22.54 12.77
C PHE A 199 1.22 22.14 14.23
N PHE A 200 1.98 21.21 14.78
CA PHE A 200 1.79 20.76 16.16
C PHE A 200 2.38 21.70 17.21
N SER A 201 3.35 22.56 16.88
CA SER A 201 3.88 23.55 17.82
C SER A 201 2.93 24.72 18.00
N VAL A 202 2.29 25.22 16.94
CA VAL A 202 1.32 26.34 17.01
C VAL A 202 0.01 25.91 17.69
N ASN A 203 -0.38 24.65 17.53
CA ASN A 203 -1.62 24.10 18.10
C ASN A 203 -1.42 23.46 19.50
N LYS A 204 -0.44 23.91 20.26
CA LYS A 204 -0.21 23.46 21.65
C LYS A 204 -1.12 24.14 22.69
N LYS A 205 -1.95 25.12 22.29
CA LYS A 205 -2.95 25.77 23.16
C LYS A 205 -4.25 24.98 23.18
#